data_4f5f5a39963e38bce932cc5256f84842
#
_entry.id   4f5f5a39963e38bce932cc5256f84842
#
_cell.length_a   1.000
_cell.length_b   1.000
_cell.length_c   1.000
_cell.angle_alpha   90.00
_cell.angle_beta   90.00
_cell.angle_gamma   90.00
#
_symmetry.space_group_name_H-M   'P 1'
#
loop_
_entity.id
_entity.type
_entity.pdbx_description
1 polymer ?
#
loop_
_entity_poly.entity_id
_entity_poly.type
_entity_poly.pdbx_seq_one_letter_code
_entity_poly.pdbx_strand_id
1 'polypeptide(L)'
;MTIPAMVQEPGGAVPVVAKSDVVVVGGGPAGVAAAVAARREGWSGPLIERYPYLGGLASGGMVLVLDDMNNGQETTVTGLCMEMIERMAKVGACVYPPEEDRRQGWDVHRKWAHWGLFDFRSSSKPMPIVMAAAFDPDGWKRMSNVMIAEAGVDVRLHSWFSKAIVQD
;
A
#
# COMPACT_ATOMS: atom_id res chain seq x y z
N MET A 1 24.02 27.70 -6.45
CA MET A 1 23.60 27.03 -5.19
C MET A 1 24.78 26.20 -4.72
N THR A 2 25.51 26.64 -3.70
CA THR A 2 26.73 25.97 -3.21
C THR A 2 26.29 24.78 -2.34
N ILE A 3 26.74 23.58 -2.66
CA ILE A 3 26.50 22.41 -1.81
C ILE A 3 27.23 22.63 -0.49
N PRO A 4 26.58 22.58 0.67
CA PRO A 4 27.25 22.74 1.95
C PRO A 4 28.30 21.66 2.15
N ALA A 5 29.39 22.01 2.83
CA ALA A 5 30.45 21.08 3.18
C ALA A 5 29.86 19.85 3.91
N MET A 6 30.34 18.67 3.57
CA MET A 6 29.94 17.43 4.25
C MET A 6 30.39 17.47 5.70
N VAL A 7 29.45 17.22 6.62
CA VAL A 7 29.72 17.01 8.03
C VAL A 7 29.85 15.51 8.27
N GLN A 8 30.98 15.08 8.86
CA GLN A 8 31.14 13.69 9.32
C GLN A 8 30.44 13.54 10.67
N GLU A 9 29.44 12.68 10.74
CA GLU A 9 28.89 12.24 12.03
C GLU A 9 29.89 11.29 12.70
N PRO A 10 30.27 11.53 13.97
CA PRO A 10 31.10 10.59 14.71
C PRO A 10 30.37 9.25 14.84
N GLY A 11 31.02 8.16 14.50
CA GLY A 11 30.53 6.82 14.81
C GLY A 11 30.48 6.62 16.33
N GLY A 12 29.35 6.19 16.86
CA GLY A 12 29.16 5.93 18.28
C GLY A 12 28.40 4.61 18.50
N ALA A 13 28.51 4.06 19.73
CA ALA A 13 27.69 2.94 20.16
C ALA A 13 26.26 3.42 20.38
N VAL A 14 25.29 2.74 19.79
CA VAL A 14 23.87 3.00 19.99
C VAL A 14 23.22 1.84 20.72
N PRO A 15 22.24 2.10 21.63
CA PRO A 15 21.59 1.01 22.37
C PRO A 15 20.72 0.17 21.45
N VAL A 16 20.75 -1.14 21.62
CA VAL A 16 19.80 -2.05 20.99
C VAL A 16 18.49 -2.00 21.77
N VAL A 17 17.45 -1.44 21.17
CA VAL A 17 16.15 -1.24 21.83
C VAL A 17 15.16 -2.38 21.55
N ALA A 18 15.38 -3.17 20.51
CA ALA A 18 14.57 -4.36 20.20
C ALA A 18 15.36 -5.37 19.38
N LYS A 19 14.94 -6.64 19.46
CA LYS A 19 15.37 -7.73 18.57
C LYS A 19 14.13 -8.38 18.00
N SER A 20 14.17 -8.75 16.73
CA SER A 20 13.04 -9.35 16.03
C SER A 20 13.50 -10.14 14.81
N ASP A 21 12.61 -10.97 14.27
CA ASP A 21 12.90 -11.80 13.10
C ASP A 21 12.90 -10.96 11.82
N VAL A 22 11.97 -10.00 11.73
CA VAL A 22 11.77 -9.12 10.57
C VAL A 22 11.61 -7.69 11.05
N VAL A 23 12.17 -6.74 10.32
CA VAL A 23 11.88 -5.30 10.46
C VAL A 23 11.37 -4.78 9.14
N VAL A 24 10.16 -4.24 9.13
CA VAL A 24 9.58 -3.60 7.96
C VAL A 24 9.82 -2.09 8.03
N VAL A 25 10.46 -1.53 7.02
CA VAL A 25 10.76 -0.11 6.93
C VAL A 25 9.88 0.57 5.89
N GLY A 26 9.02 1.47 6.34
CA GLY A 26 8.03 2.18 5.56
C GLY A 26 6.63 1.59 5.68
N GLY A 27 5.66 2.40 6.10
CA GLY A 27 4.26 2.05 6.30
C GLY A 27 3.36 2.34 5.09
N GLY A 28 3.92 2.37 3.87
CA GLY A 28 3.13 2.43 2.64
C GLY A 28 2.38 1.12 2.36
N PRO A 29 1.63 1.02 1.24
CA PRO A 29 0.84 -0.19 0.92
C PRO A 29 1.67 -1.47 0.98
N ALA A 30 2.88 -1.46 0.40
CA ALA A 30 3.78 -2.61 0.40
C ALA A 30 4.26 -2.98 1.82
N GLY A 31 4.60 -1.98 2.64
CA GLY A 31 5.05 -2.22 4.02
C GLY A 31 3.94 -2.73 4.93
N VAL A 32 2.73 -2.19 4.79
CA VAL A 32 1.54 -2.72 5.50
C VAL A 32 1.32 -4.18 5.13
N ALA A 33 1.33 -4.50 3.83
CA ALA A 33 1.15 -5.87 3.36
C ALA A 33 2.28 -6.80 3.87
N ALA A 34 3.54 -6.36 3.80
CA ALA A 34 4.68 -7.14 4.27
C ALA A 34 4.60 -7.43 5.78
N ALA A 35 4.27 -6.41 6.58
CA ALA A 35 4.15 -6.58 8.03
C ALA A 35 3.00 -7.51 8.43
N VAL A 36 1.82 -7.35 7.78
CA VAL A 36 0.68 -8.23 8.01
C VAL A 36 1.00 -9.67 7.61
N ALA A 37 1.62 -9.87 6.43
CA ALA A 37 2.01 -11.19 5.97
C ALA A 37 3.01 -11.86 6.91
N ALA A 38 4.07 -11.15 7.32
CA ALA A 38 5.06 -11.67 8.25
C ALA A 38 4.41 -12.12 9.58
N ARG A 39 3.51 -11.32 10.13
CA ARG A 39 2.78 -11.68 11.36
C ARG A 39 1.84 -12.87 11.18
N ARG A 40 1.18 -13.00 10.04
CA ARG A 40 0.32 -14.16 9.73
C ARG A 40 1.12 -15.45 9.61
N GLU A 41 2.38 -15.37 9.17
CA GLU A 41 3.32 -16.49 9.11
C GLU A 41 4.05 -16.73 10.45
N GLY A 42 3.71 -16.00 11.51
CA GLY A 42 4.27 -16.21 12.86
C GLY A 42 5.57 -15.47 13.15
N TRP A 43 6.08 -14.65 12.23
CA TRP A 43 7.30 -13.87 12.44
C TRP A 43 7.06 -12.65 13.32
N SER A 44 8.00 -12.36 14.21
CA SER A 44 7.96 -11.16 15.04
C SER A 44 8.65 -9.98 14.38
N GLY A 45 8.15 -8.77 14.63
CA GLY A 45 8.89 -7.56 14.26
C GLY A 45 8.06 -6.30 14.11
N PRO A 46 8.74 -5.14 14.24
CA PRO A 46 8.10 -3.85 14.09
C PRO A 46 7.96 -3.42 12.63
N LEU A 47 6.96 -2.57 12.39
CA LEU A 47 6.86 -1.71 11.23
C LEU A 47 7.28 -0.30 11.64
N ILE A 48 8.29 0.25 10.97
CA ILE A 48 8.83 1.59 11.22
C ILE A 48 8.32 2.55 10.14
N GLU A 49 7.69 3.64 10.53
CA GLU A 49 7.19 4.66 9.60
C GLU A 49 7.59 6.07 10.08
N ARG A 50 8.07 6.88 9.16
CA ARG A 50 8.50 8.26 9.43
C ARG A 50 7.35 9.24 9.66
N TYR A 51 6.21 8.98 9.03
CA TYR A 51 5.02 9.80 9.15
C TYR A 51 4.14 9.40 10.34
N PRO A 52 3.18 10.24 10.74
CA PRO A 52 2.23 9.94 11.81
C PRO A 52 1.09 9.02 11.39
N TYR A 53 1.14 8.42 10.21
CA TYR A 53 0.08 7.58 9.65
C TYR A 53 0.63 6.53 8.69
N LEU A 54 -0.17 5.50 8.44
CA LEU A 54 0.08 4.44 7.47
C LEU A 54 -0.61 4.71 6.13
N GLY A 55 -0.21 3.96 5.10
CA GLY A 55 -0.83 3.98 3.78
C GLY A 55 -0.02 4.71 2.70
N GLY A 56 1.02 5.46 3.07
CA GLY A 56 1.95 6.09 2.12
C GLY A 56 1.25 6.91 1.04
N LEU A 57 1.53 6.62 -0.25
CA LEU A 57 0.92 7.34 -1.38
C LEU A 57 -0.59 7.12 -1.48
N ALA A 58 -1.10 5.96 -1.09
CA ALA A 58 -2.53 5.66 -1.11
C ALA A 58 -3.33 6.45 -0.06
N SER A 59 -2.66 7.03 0.94
CA SER A 59 -3.28 7.90 1.95
C SER A 59 -2.79 9.34 1.84
N GLY A 60 -1.59 9.65 2.33
CA GLY A 60 -1.03 11.00 2.33
C GLY A 60 -0.63 11.52 0.96
N GLY A 61 -0.38 10.66 -0.02
CA GLY A 61 -0.08 11.03 -1.40
C GLY A 61 -1.31 11.29 -2.26
N MET A 62 -2.53 11.11 -1.71
CA MET A 62 -3.80 11.36 -2.39
C MET A 62 -3.98 10.61 -3.71
N VAL A 63 -3.42 9.42 -3.82
CA VAL A 63 -3.78 8.48 -4.88
C VAL A 63 -5.19 7.99 -4.62
N LEU A 64 -6.09 8.15 -5.56
CA LEU A 64 -7.52 7.90 -5.40
C LEU A 64 -7.98 6.64 -6.14
N VAL A 65 -7.17 6.13 -7.04
CA VAL A 65 -7.52 5.02 -7.92
C VAL A 65 -6.34 4.06 -8.04
N LEU A 66 -6.63 2.77 -7.98
CA LEU A 66 -5.75 1.68 -8.40
C LEU A 66 -6.23 1.21 -9.76
N ASP A 67 -5.44 1.48 -10.78
CA ASP A 67 -5.68 1.00 -12.14
C ASP A 67 -4.87 -0.26 -12.42
N ASP A 68 -5.16 -0.89 -13.55
CA ASP A 68 -4.34 -1.97 -14.09
C ASP A 68 -4.13 -3.18 -13.16
N MET A 69 -5.12 -3.48 -12.32
CA MET A 69 -5.10 -4.66 -11.44
C MET A 69 -5.35 -5.97 -12.20
N ASN A 70 -5.01 -6.00 -13.48
CA ASN A 70 -5.38 -7.07 -14.40
C ASN A 70 -4.37 -7.20 -15.57
N ASN A 71 -4.45 -8.30 -16.31
CA ASN A 71 -3.67 -8.54 -17.53
C ASN A 71 -4.47 -8.26 -18.83
N GLY A 72 -5.63 -7.62 -18.73
CA GLY A 72 -6.55 -7.34 -19.83
C GLY A 72 -7.62 -8.42 -20.04
N GLN A 73 -7.55 -9.55 -19.34
CA GLN A 73 -8.53 -10.65 -19.40
C GLN A 73 -9.07 -11.00 -18.01
N GLU A 74 -8.21 -11.01 -17.02
CA GLU A 74 -8.52 -11.42 -15.65
C GLU A 74 -7.80 -10.54 -14.62
N THR A 75 -8.33 -10.50 -13.41
CA THR A 75 -7.70 -9.83 -12.26
C THR A 75 -6.43 -10.57 -11.87
N THR A 76 -5.29 -9.89 -11.89
CA THR A 76 -3.98 -10.45 -11.52
C THR A 76 -3.47 -9.97 -10.17
N VAL A 77 -3.95 -8.83 -9.68
CA VAL A 77 -3.63 -8.34 -8.34
C VAL A 77 -4.61 -8.93 -7.34
N THR A 78 -4.11 -9.80 -6.46
CA THR A 78 -4.90 -10.58 -5.49
C THR A 78 -4.34 -10.47 -4.07
N GLY A 79 -4.72 -11.38 -3.18
CA GLY A 79 -4.19 -11.48 -1.82
C GLY A 79 -4.52 -10.26 -0.96
N LEU A 80 -3.55 -9.75 -0.22
CA LEU A 80 -3.73 -8.66 0.74
C LEU A 80 -4.24 -7.35 0.11
N CYS A 81 -3.91 -7.10 -1.16
CA CYS A 81 -4.43 -5.92 -1.86
C CYS A 81 -5.96 -6.05 -2.07
N MET A 82 -6.43 -7.20 -2.54
CA MET A 82 -7.88 -7.44 -2.69
C MET A 82 -8.58 -7.47 -1.33
N GLU A 83 -7.98 -8.07 -0.31
CA GLU A 83 -8.52 -8.04 1.05
C GLU A 83 -8.72 -6.61 1.55
N MET A 84 -7.75 -5.73 1.32
CA MET A 84 -7.85 -4.30 1.65
C MET A 84 -9.03 -3.64 0.94
N ILE A 85 -9.14 -3.83 -0.38
CA ILE A 85 -10.20 -3.26 -1.22
C ILE A 85 -11.58 -3.75 -0.75
N GLU A 86 -11.75 -5.04 -0.54
CA GLU A 86 -13.01 -5.64 -0.11
C GLU A 86 -13.43 -5.16 1.29
N ARG A 87 -12.49 -5.05 2.21
CA ARG A 87 -12.74 -4.51 3.56
C ARG A 87 -13.15 -3.04 3.51
N MET A 88 -12.49 -2.25 2.68
CA MET A 88 -12.83 -0.84 2.49
C MET A 88 -14.20 -0.68 1.85
N ALA A 89 -14.56 -1.50 0.88
CA ALA A 89 -15.86 -1.47 0.23
C ALA A 89 -17.00 -1.79 1.21
N LYS A 90 -16.80 -2.73 2.12
CA LYS A 90 -17.79 -3.06 3.18
C LYS A 90 -18.13 -1.88 4.08
N VAL A 91 -17.24 -0.91 4.21
CA VAL A 91 -17.46 0.31 5.00
C VAL A 91 -17.71 1.55 4.14
N GLY A 92 -17.96 1.37 2.83
CA GLY A 92 -18.27 2.46 1.90
C GLY A 92 -17.08 3.33 1.52
N ALA A 93 -15.85 2.89 1.79
CA ALA A 93 -14.64 3.64 1.51
C ALA A 93 -13.93 3.22 0.21
N CYS A 94 -14.52 2.32 -0.57
CA CYS A 94 -13.99 1.87 -1.85
C CYS A 94 -15.11 1.42 -2.77
N VAL A 95 -14.96 1.65 -4.07
CA VAL A 95 -15.80 1.11 -5.13
C VAL A 95 -14.94 0.41 -6.18
N TYR A 96 -15.40 -0.74 -6.65
CA TYR A 96 -14.75 -1.52 -7.69
C TYR A 96 -15.77 -2.38 -8.43
N PRO A 97 -15.49 -2.82 -9.68
CA PRO A 97 -16.40 -3.64 -10.46
C PRO A 97 -16.69 -5.00 -9.79
N PRO A 98 -17.96 -5.42 -9.66
CA PRO A 98 -18.29 -6.76 -9.29
C PRO A 98 -17.82 -7.77 -10.35
N GLU A 99 -17.83 -9.05 -10.04
CA GLU A 99 -17.22 -10.08 -10.86
C GLU A 99 -17.77 -10.11 -12.31
N GLU A 100 -19.08 -9.91 -12.48
CA GLU A 100 -19.74 -9.84 -13.78
C GLU A 100 -19.28 -8.67 -14.66
N ASP A 101 -18.76 -7.61 -14.06
CA ASP A 101 -18.24 -6.43 -14.77
C ASP A 101 -16.71 -6.49 -14.96
N ARG A 102 -16.02 -7.49 -14.42
CA ARG A 102 -14.56 -7.65 -14.55
C ARG A 102 -14.19 -8.25 -15.90
N ARG A 103 -14.54 -7.52 -16.93
CA ARG A 103 -14.28 -7.87 -18.32
C ARG A 103 -14.03 -6.63 -19.15
N GLN A 104 -13.55 -6.81 -20.38
CA GLN A 104 -13.46 -5.74 -21.35
C GLN A 104 -14.83 -5.46 -21.95
N GLY A 105 -15.14 -4.21 -22.21
CA GLY A 105 -16.36 -3.80 -22.88
C GLY A 105 -16.67 -2.31 -22.71
N TRP A 106 -17.14 -1.66 -23.78
CA TRP A 106 -17.54 -0.26 -23.71
C TRP A 106 -18.75 -0.02 -22.80
N ASP A 107 -19.59 -1.01 -22.61
CA ASP A 107 -20.69 -0.99 -21.65
C ASP A 107 -20.17 -0.94 -20.22
N VAL A 108 -19.18 -1.76 -19.88
CA VAL A 108 -18.48 -1.75 -18.59
C VAL A 108 -17.77 -0.42 -18.37
N HIS A 109 -17.04 0.06 -19.39
CA HIS A 109 -16.39 1.36 -19.34
C HIS A 109 -17.38 2.48 -19.03
N ARG A 110 -18.52 2.58 -19.73
CA ARG A 110 -19.55 3.60 -19.47
C ARG A 110 -20.11 3.53 -18.05
N LYS A 111 -20.17 2.34 -17.46
CA LYS A 111 -20.70 2.12 -16.11
C LYS A 111 -19.70 2.58 -15.05
N TRP A 112 -18.40 2.39 -15.24
CA TRP A 112 -17.38 2.57 -14.22
C TRP A 112 -16.45 3.75 -14.42
N ALA A 113 -16.34 4.30 -15.62
CA ALA A 113 -15.39 5.38 -15.94
C ALA A 113 -15.60 6.67 -15.12
N HIS A 114 -16.82 6.95 -14.66
CA HIS A 114 -17.10 8.12 -13.83
C HIS A 114 -16.44 8.07 -12.44
N TRP A 115 -15.96 6.90 -12.00
CA TRP A 115 -15.14 6.75 -10.82
C TRP A 115 -13.64 6.92 -11.10
N GLY A 116 -13.24 7.22 -12.34
CA GLY A 116 -11.85 7.24 -12.77
C GLY A 116 -11.28 5.86 -13.07
N LEU A 117 -12.13 4.83 -13.15
CA LEU A 117 -11.73 3.46 -13.40
C LEU A 117 -11.65 3.21 -14.91
N PHE A 118 -10.48 3.44 -15.50
CA PHE A 118 -10.27 3.20 -16.93
C PHE A 118 -8.79 2.97 -17.21
N ASP A 119 -8.51 2.16 -18.22
CA ASP A 119 -7.16 1.87 -18.67
C ASP A 119 -6.79 2.76 -19.86
N PHE A 120 -5.76 3.59 -19.70
CA PHE A 120 -5.22 4.47 -20.75
C PHE A 120 -3.97 3.93 -21.44
N ARG A 121 -3.59 2.69 -21.26
CA ARG A 121 -2.34 2.13 -21.81
C ARG A 121 -2.23 2.23 -23.34
N SER A 122 -3.34 2.49 -24.02
CA SER A 122 -3.33 2.72 -25.46
C SER A 122 -3.98 4.05 -25.78
N SER A 123 -3.20 5.02 -26.23
CA SER A 123 -3.70 6.31 -26.75
C SER A 123 -4.63 6.15 -27.95
N SER A 124 -4.61 5.03 -28.66
CA SER A 124 -5.42 4.77 -29.85
C SER A 124 -6.63 3.87 -29.60
N LYS A 125 -6.61 3.06 -28.53
CA LYS A 125 -7.72 2.18 -28.15
C LYS A 125 -7.70 2.00 -26.63
N PRO A 126 -8.42 2.84 -25.85
CA PRO A 126 -8.54 2.62 -24.44
C PRO A 126 -9.13 1.22 -24.20
N MET A 127 -8.39 0.39 -23.47
CA MET A 127 -8.87 -0.93 -23.09
C MET A 127 -9.90 -0.75 -21.98
N PRO A 128 -11.11 -1.27 -22.14
CA PRO A 128 -12.09 -1.22 -21.07
C PRO A 128 -11.61 -2.04 -19.89
N ILE A 129 -11.90 -1.58 -18.71
CA ILE A 129 -11.42 -2.07 -17.43
C ILE A 129 -11.80 -3.53 -17.23
N VAL A 130 -10.83 -4.36 -16.77
CA VAL A 130 -11.15 -5.65 -16.15
C VAL A 130 -11.22 -5.48 -14.64
N MET A 131 -10.22 -4.84 -14.02
CA MET A 131 -10.24 -4.57 -12.59
C MET A 131 -9.47 -3.28 -12.26
N ALA A 132 -10.13 -2.40 -11.55
CA ALA A 132 -9.58 -1.20 -10.95
C ALA A 132 -10.42 -0.85 -9.71
N ALA A 133 -9.92 -0.01 -8.82
CA ALA A 133 -10.64 0.39 -7.62
C ALA A 133 -10.44 1.86 -7.32
N ALA A 134 -11.53 2.59 -7.08
CA ALA A 134 -11.48 3.95 -6.56
C ALA A 134 -11.75 3.95 -5.07
N PHE A 135 -11.00 4.73 -4.30
CA PHE A 135 -11.06 4.66 -2.84
C PHE A 135 -10.86 6.01 -2.16
N ASP A 136 -11.37 6.08 -0.93
CA ASP A 136 -11.15 7.18 0.00
C ASP A 136 -9.76 7.03 0.65
N PRO A 137 -8.85 8.01 0.53
CA PRO A 137 -7.52 7.96 1.16
C PRO A 137 -7.56 7.83 2.69
N ASP A 138 -8.54 8.43 3.35
CA ASP A 138 -8.71 8.26 4.80
C ASP A 138 -9.27 6.87 5.14
N GLY A 139 -10.10 6.31 4.27
CA GLY A 139 -10.53 4.92 4.33
C GLY A 139 -9.34 3.96 4.24
N TRP A 140 -8.42 4.21 3.32
CA TRP A 140 -7.17 3.43 3.18
C TRP A 140 -6.32 3.50 4.45
N LYS A 141 -6.12 4.71 4.98
CA LYS A 141 -5.39 4.94 6.23
C LYS A 141 -5.99 4.16 7.40
N ARG A 142 -7.32 4.28 7.59
CA ARG A 142 -8.04 3.57 8.64
C ARG A 142 -7.94 2.06 8.49
N MET A 143 -8.13 1.54 7.28
CA MET A 143 -8.07 0.10 7.05
C MET A 143 -6.66 -0.46 7.22
N SER A 144 -5.61 0.31 6.83
CA SER A 144 -4.23 -0.04 7.12
C SER A 144 -4.01 -0.23 8.63
N ASN A 145 -4.50 0.70 9.45
CA ASN A 145 -4.41 0.59 10.90
C ASN A 145 -5.18 -0.62 11.45
N VAL A 146 -6.37 -0.91 10.92
CA VAL A 146 -7.17 -2.07 11.34
C VAL A 146 -6.42 -3.37 11.03
N MET A 147 -5.93 -3.55 9.80
CA MET A 147 -5.23 -4.77 9.40
C MET A 147 -3.94 -4.99 10.19
N ILE A 148 -3.19 -3.93 10.46
CA ILE A 148 -1.98 -3.95 11.28
C ILE A 148 -2.29 -4.32 12.72
N ALA A 149 -3.34 -3.73 13.31
CA ALA A 149 -3.76 -4.03 14.68
C ALA A 149 -4.26 -5.48 14.84
N GLU A 150 -5.08 -5.95 13.90
CA GLU A 150 -5.57 -7.34 13.88
C GLU A 150 -4.43 -8.36 13.77
N ALA A 151 -3.39 -8.04 12.98
CA ALA A 151 -2.21 -8.88 12.86
C ALA A 151 -1.27 -8.81 14.09
N GLY A 152 -1.47 -7.84 14.99
CA GLY A 152 -0.62 -7.66 16.17
C GLY A 152 0.79 -7.16 15.83
N VAL A 153 0.92 -6.31 14.80
CA VAL A 153 2.20 -5.69 14.43
C VAL A 153 2.53 -4.55 15.39
N ASP A 154 3.76 -4.52 15.91
CA ASP A 154 4.31 -3.36 16.64
C ASP A 154 4.60 -2.23 15.64
N VAL A 155 3.92 -1.10 15.75
CA VAL A 155 4.08 0.05 14.84
C VAL A 155 4.83 1.17 15.55
N ARG A 156 5.88 1.67 14.90
CA ARG A 156 6.66 2.82 15.36
C ARG A 156 6.56 3.95 14.35
N LEU A 157 5.63 4.84 14.59
CA LEU A 157 5.48 6.08 13.83
C LEU A 157 6.57 7.09 14.22
N HIS A 158 6.74 8.15 13.42
CA HIS A 158 7.78 9.18 13.61
C HIS A 158 9.19 8.60 13.76
N SER A 159 9.45 7.44 13.17
CA SER A 159 10.70 6.70 13.30
C SER A 159 11.40 6.62 11.95
N TRP A 160 12.58 7.22 11.88
CA TRP A 160 13.37 7.30 10.65
C TRP A 160 14.35 6.13 10.56
N PHE A 161 14.39 5.51 9.40
CA PHE A 161 15.44 4.56 9.06
C PHE A 161 16.74 5.34 8.76
N SER A 162 17.81 4.98 9.42
CA SER A 162 19.13 5.57 9.20
C SER A 162 19.97 4.69 8.26
N LYS A 163 20.29 3.49 8.71
CA LYS A 163 21.11 2.54 7.93
C LYS A 163 20.89 1.11 8.41
N ALA A 164 21.19 0.14 7.55
CA ALA A 164 21.38 -1.25 7.91
C ALA A 164 22.88 -1.55 8.09
N ILE A 165 23.22 -2.32 9.10
CA ILE A 165 24.56 -2.87 9.30
C ILE A 165 24.42 -4.39 9.23
N VAL A 166 25.10 -4.98 8.26
CA VAL A 166 25.16 -6.44 8.08
C VAL A 166 26.43 -6.94 8.71
N GLN A 167 26.33 -7.99 9.51
CA GLN A 167 27.46 -8.71 10.08
C GLN A 167 27.42 -10.14 9.56
N ASP A 168 28.55 -10.61 9.06
CA ASP A 168 28.74 -12.01 8.61
C ASP A 168 28.81 -12.96 9.79
#